data_90b08d0bda43cdd94761ed51bdcec9da
#
_entry.id   90b08d0bda43cdd94761ed51bdcec9da
#
_cell.length_a   1.000
_cell.length_b   1.000
_cell.length_c   1.000
_cell.angle_alpha   90.00
_cell.angle_beta   90.00
_cell.angle_gamma   90.00
#
_symmetry.space_group_name_H-M   'P 1'
#
loop_
_entity.id
_entity.type
_entity.pdbx_description
1 polymer ?
#
loop_
_entity_poly.entity_id
_entity_poly.type
_entity_poly.pdbx_seq_one_letter_code
_entity_poly.pdbx_strand_id
1 'polypeptide(L)'
;MSKEKNLKPSKELPLVFVDRQEQELLIRDFIISNIKKVMIKYGFQYLETPSFEYTDSIGKFLPDKERPDEGVFSFKDERKWLSLRYDLTAPLARYVAKNYLELPKPFKRYQLGTVWRNEKPGPGRYREFLQFDADYVGTNNLQADAELCILISEILEKCGLTKSDYTVKISSRKFTEELFDQLKIKSTIQISTILRALDKIERLGWKEVAKLLGKGRMDKSGDFTKGANLTENQIKLLEEKIKETTPNNKDVLEIIKIFKAYNFTNFKFDPSVIRGLEYYTGPIFEVNLTFDVKNSKGQVIQFGSIGGGGRYDNLVKNFGNLDFPATGISIGIDRLVFALMQKKEFNIKSNKPVVICVFDKNSIAEYVKLQNQLRSVRIPVEIYSGDGNLKTQMKYADKLGSPAVIFYGENEIKSGKVTLKNLKLGQEISIEIESLVNEIKKII
;
A
#
# COMPACT_ATOMS: atom_id res chain seq x y z
N MET A 1 -8.81 33.41 38.67
CA MET A 1 -7.77 33.47 37.61
C MET A 1 -7.13 32.10 37.53
N SER A 2 -7.58 31.27 36.61
CA SER A 2 -7.00 29.94 36.35
C SER A 2 -5.64 30.12 35.66
N LYS A 3 -4.59 29.59 36.26
CA LYS A 3 -3.28 29.53 35.62
C LYS A 3 -3.40 28.69 34.33
N GLU A 4 -3.41 29.36 33.17
CA GLU A 4 -3.14 28.68 31.91
C GLU A 4 -1.78 27.97 32.05
N LYS A 5 -1.82 26.66 32.17
CA LYS A 5 -0.62 25.85 32.02
C LYS A 5 -0.16 26.04 30.58
N ASN A 6 0.98 26.70 30.38
CA ASN A 6 1.70 26.70 29.11
C ASN A 6 2.04 25.24 28.77
N LEU A 7 1.10 24.55 28.12
CA LEU A 7 1.30 23.20 27.59
C LEU A 7 2.29 23.29 26.42
N LYS A 8 3.51 22.87 26.62
CA LYS A 8 4.45 22.72 25.51
C LYS A 8 3.86 21.70 24.51
N PRO A 9 3.90 21.98 23.19
CA PRO A 9 3.47 21.03 22.20
C PRO A 9 4.18 19.67 22.36
N SER A 10 3.43 18.59 22.17
CA SER A 10 4.01 17.24 22.20
C SER A 10 4.96 17.07 21.00
N LYS A 11 6.08 16.39 21.22
CA LYS A 11 6.99 15.94 20.16
C LYS A 11 6.65 14.55 19.64
N GLU A 12 5.74 13.87 20.34
CA GLU A 12 5.33 12.51 20.00
C GLU A 12 4.22 12.52 18.97
N LEU A 13 4.30 11.59 18.03
CA LEU A 13 3.23 11.34 17.07
C LEU A 13 2.04 10.62 17.73
N PRO A 14 0.83 10.78 17.23
CA PRO A 14 -0.29 9.92 17.61
C PRO A 14 0.06 8.45 17.36
N LEU A 15 -0.50 7.58 18.19
CA LEU A 15 -0.18 6.15 18.18
C LEU A 15 -0.37 5.54 16.78
N VAL A 16 0.69 4.90 16.24
CA VAL A 16 0.71 4.22 14.93
C VAL A 16 0.63 5.16 13.71
N PHE A 17 0.85 6.47 13.89
CA PHE A 17 1.20 7.38 12.82
C PHE A 17 2.72 7.46 12.71
N VAL A 18 3.24 7.71 11.52
CA VAL A 18 4.68 7.70 11.25
C VAL A 18 5.07 8.86 10.33
N ASP A 19 6.23 9.44 10.60
CA ASP A 19 6.92 10.30 9.64
C ASP A 19 7.66 9.40 8.64
N ARG A 20 7.42 9.60 7.34
CA ARG A 20 8.09 8.82 6.30
C ARG A 20 9.35 9.51 5.84
N GLN A 21 10.42 8.74 5.74
CA GLN A 21 11.72 9.24 5.32
C GLN A 21 11.95 9.09 3.82
N GLU A 22 12.97 9.77 3.32
CA GLU A 22 13.30 9.90 1.91
C GLU A 22 13.30 8.57 1.15
N GLN A 23 13.94 7.53 1.67
CA GLN A 23 14.05 6.23 1.00
C GLN A 23 12.68 5.58 0.77
N GLU A 24 11.81 5.63 1.77
CA GLU A 24 10.43 5.13 1.64
C GLU A 24 9.63 5.93 0.62
N LEU A 25 9.82 7.26 0.59
CA LEU A 25 9.14 8.16 -0.32
C LEU A 25 9.60 7.96 -1.77
N LEU A 26 10.89 7.75 -2.01
CA LEU A 26 11.42 7.43 -3.34
C LEU A 26 10.85 6.12 -3.89
N ILE A 27 10.78 5.09 -3.04
CA ILE A 27 10.16 3.80 -3.42
C ILE A 27 8.67 4.00 -3.71
N ARG A 28 7.98 4.77 -2.89
CA ARG A 28 6.57 5.09 -3.07
C ARG A 28 6.30 5.80 -4.39
N ASP A 29 7.09 6.81 -4.71
CA ASP A 29 6.97 7.57 -5.96
C ASP A 29 7.26 6.69 -7.18
N PHE A 30 8.24 5.79 -7.09
CA PHE A 30 8.52 4.80 -8.12
C PHE A 30 7.31 3.87 -8.34
N ILE A 31 6.70 3.35 -7.28
CA ILE A 31 5.49 2.52 -7.36
C ILE A 31 4.35 3.30 -8.02
N ILE A 32 4.07 4.52 -7.55
CA ILE A 32 3.00 5.38 -8.07
C ILE A 32 3.20 5.65 -9.56
N SER A 33 4.44 5.97 -9.97
CA SER A 33 4.76 6.22 -11.38
C SER A 33 4.47 4.99 -12.26
N ASN A 34 4.83 3.79 -11.80
CA ASN A 34 4.57 2.55 -12.53
C ASN A 34 3.08 2.19 -12.56
N ILE A 35 2.36 2.36 -11.46
CA ILE A 35 0.91 2.20 -11.43
C ILE A 35 0.24 3.10 -12.49
N LYS A 36 0.55 4.38 -12.51
CA LYS A 36 -0.04 5.33 -13.47
C LYS A 36 0.19 4.90 -14.92
N LYS A 37 1.40 4.43 -15.26
CA LYS A 37 1.73 3.94 -16.60
C LYS A 37 0.89 2.71 -16.97
N VAL A 38 0.70 1.77 -16.06
CA VAL A 38 -0.13 0.58 -16.27
C VAL A 38 -1.60 1.00 -16.42
N MET A 39 -2.12 1.88 -15.57
CA MET A 39 -3.52 2.33 -15.63
C MET A 39 -3.86 3.00 -16.98
N ILE A 40 -2.97 3.83 -17.49
CA ILE A 40 -3.12 4.45 -18.83
C ILE A 40 -3.19 3.37 -19.92
N LYS A 41 -2.29 2.38 -19.87
CA LYS A 41 -2.25 1.26 -20.83
C LYS A 41 -3.56 0.46 -20.83
N TYR A 42 -4.17 0.26 -19.66
CA TYR A 42 -5.43 -0.48 -19.50
C TYR A 42 -6.68 0.39 -19.70
N GLY A 43 -6.53 1.69 -19.96
CA GLY A 43 -7.63 2.61 -20.23
C GLY A 43 -8.49 2.94 -19.00
N PHE A 44 -7.91 2.94 -17.80
CA PHE A 44 -8.60 3.38 -16.60
C PHE A 44 -8.56 4.89 -16.45
N GLN A 45 -9.68 5.48 -16.01
CA GLN A 45 -9.79 6.90 -15.71
C GLN A 45 -9.33 7.18 -14.28
N TYR A 46 -8.58 8.24 -14.09
CA TYR A 46 -8.18 8.69 -12.76
C TYR A 46 -9.34 9.45 -12.10
N LEU A 47 -9.72 9.05 -10.90
CA LEU A 47 -10.76 9.70 -10.10
C LEU A 47 -10.26 9.90 -8.68
N GLU A 48 -10.36 11.11 -8.15
CA GLU A 48 -10.15 11.39 -6.73
C GLU A 48 -11.46 11.76 -6.05
N THR A 49 -11.73 11.10 -4.92
CA THR A 49 -12.83 11.41 -4.02
C THR A 49 -12.29 12.11 -2.77
N PRO A 50 -13.11 12.91 -2.07
CA PRO A 50 -12.70 13.56 -0.82
C PRO A 50 -12.22 12.58 0.25
N SER A 51 -11.35 13.06 1.15
CA SER A 51 -10.87 12.29 2.30
C SER A 51 -11.92 12.14 3.40
N PHE A 52 -12.88 13.05 3.43
CA PHE A 52 -14.00 13.04 4.37
C PHE A 52 -15.29 12.64 3.66
N GLU A 53 -16.06 11.80 4.31
CA GLU A 53 -17.41 11.42 3.90
C GLU A 53 -18.36 11.58 5.09
N TYR A 54 -19.65 11.71 4.83
CA TYR A 54 -20.62 11.60 5.92
C TYR A 54 -20.54 10.21 6.55
N THR A 55 -20.55 10.15 7.88
CA THR A 55 -20.45 8.88 8.61
C THR A 55 -21.54 7.88 8.20
N ASP A 56 -22.73 8.37 7.90
CA ASP A 56 -23.84 7.55 7.39
C ASP A 56 -23.52 6.88 6.05
N SER A 57 -22.74 7.56 5.20
CA SER A 57 -22.32 7.01 3.91
C SER A 57 -21.28 5.91 4.05
N ILE A 58 -20.39 6.02 5.03
CA ILE A 58 -19.36 5.02 5.32
C ILE A 58 -19.92 3.88 6.19
N GLY A 59 -20.77 4.18 7.16
CA GLY A 59 -21.26 3.24 8.19
C GLY A 59 -21.92 1.97 7.65
N LYS A 60 -22.51 2.04 6.46
CA LYS A 60 -23.12 0.86 5.81
C LYS A 60 -22.09 -0.18 5.32
N PHE A 61 -20.82 0.20 5.24
CA PHE A 61 -19.73 -0.61 4.70
C PHE A 61 -18.68 -0.95 5.73
N LEU A 62 -18.86 -0.53 6.99
CA LEU A 62 -17.95 -0.86 8.07
C LEU A 62 -18.05 -2.35 8.43
N PRO A 63 -16.93 -2.96 8.81
CA PRO A 63 -16.88 -4.38 9.17
C PRO A 63 -17.79 -4.76 10.35
N ASP A 64 -18.13 -3.79 11.19
CA ASP A 64 -18.99 -4.00 12.35
C ASP A 64 -20.16 -3.00 12.33
N LYS A 65 -21.36 -3.53 12.00
CA LYS A 65 -22.60 -2.73 11.96
C LYS A 65 -23.12 -2.34 13.34
N GLU A 66 -22.75 -3.09 14.38
CA GLU A 66 -23.16 -2.82 15.75
C GLU A 66 -22.29 -1.75 16.41
N ARG A 67 -21.07 -1.54 15.89
CA ARG A 67 -20.11 -0.55 16.35
C ARG A 67 -19.51 0.23 15.18
N PRO A 68 -20.30 1.09 14.55
CA PRO A 68 -19.87 1.81 13.34
C PRO A 68 -18.65 2.72 13.55
N ASP A 69 -18.42 3.14 14.80
CA ASP A 69 -17.28 4.00 15.17
C ASP A 69 -16.01 3.21 15.49
N GLU A 70 -16.10 1.88 15.62
CA GLU A 70 -14.95 1.04 15.89
C GLU A 70 -14.16 0.81 14.61
N GLY A 71 -12.93 1.35 14.57
CA GLY A 71 -12.05 1.24 13.40
C GLY A 71 -12.04 2.45 12.47
N VAL A 72 -12.88 3.45 12.69
CA VAL A 72 -13.01 4.68 11.90
C VAL A 72 -12.68 5.91 12.74
N PHE A 73 -12.09 6.92 12.13
CA PHE A 73 -11.89 8.23 12.74
C PHE A 73 -13.03 9.15 12.33
N SER A 74 -13.85 9.57 13.29
CA SER A 74 -15.02 10.42 13.07
C SER A 74 -14.99 11.65 13.94
N PHE A 75 -15.56 12.73 13.47
CA PHE A 75 -15.73 13.97 14.22
C PHE A 75 -17.04 14.66 13.80
N LYS A 76 -17.52 15.55 14.66
CA LYS A 76 -18.75 16.31 14.40
C LYS A 76 -18.40 17.64 13.76
N ASP A 77 -18.98 17.91 12.59
CA ASP A 77 -18.93 19.18 11.91
C ASP A 77 -20.33 19.81 11.96
N GLU A 78 -20.48 20.92 12.69
CA GLU A 78 -21.76 21.57 12.96
C GLU A 78 -22.85 20.56 13.45
N ARG A 79 -23.71 20.12 12.52
CA ARG A 79 -24.85 19.23 12.82
C ARG A 79 -24.64 17.80 12.35
N LYS A 80 -23.61 17.52 11.55
CA LYS A 80 -23.37 16.22 10.92
C LYS A 80 -22.09 15.58 11.39
N TRP A 81 -22.08 14.25 11.42
CA TRP A 81 -20.87 13.48 11.63
C TRP A 81 -20.15 13.25 10.31
N LEU A 82 -18.87 13.56 10.29
CA LEU A 82 -17.93 13.28 9.22
C LEU A 82 -16.95 12.20 9.68
N SER A 83 -16.53 11.37 8.75
CA SER A 83 -15.50 10.35 8.97
C SER A 83 -14.40 10.47 7.94
N LEU A 84 -13.16 10.19 8.37
CA LEU A 84 -12.09 9.91 7.44
C LEU A 84 -12.40 8.61 6.69
N ARG A 85 -12.20 8.60 5.37
CA ARG A 85 -12.47 7.41 4.55
C ARG A 85 -11.63 6.24 5.00
N TYR A 86 -12.28 5.10 5.17
CA TYR A 86 -11.69 3.85 5.59
C TYR A 86 -11.10 3.05 4.42
N ASP A 87 -11.67 3.22 3.23
CA ASP A 87 -11.26 2.67 1.94
C ASP A 87 -11.53 3.69 0.82
N LEU A 88 -11.29 3.29 -0.42
CA LEU A 88 -11.59 4.10 -1.60
C LEU A 88 -12.84 3.60 -2.34
N THR A 89 -13.44 2.50 -1.88
CA THR A 89 -14.57 1.83 -2.53
C THR A 89 -15.91 2.42 -2.10
N ALA A 90 -16.11 2.74 -0.82
CA ALA A 90 -17.34 3.40 -0.34
C ALA A 90 -17.52 4.80 -0.96
N PRO A 91 -16.49 5.68 -1.02
CA PRO A 91 -16.56 6.93 -1.77
C PRO A 91 -16.85 6.75 -3.26
N LEU A 92 -16.32 5.69 -3.90
CA LEU A 92 -16.64 5.37 -5.29
C LEU A 92 -18.14 5.04 -5.44
N ALA A 93 -18.67 4.19 -4.57
CA ALA A 93 -20.10 3.81 -4.64
C ALA A 93 -21.03 5.03 -4.54
N ARG A 94 -20.71 5.97 -3.63
CA ARG A 94 -21.41 7.26 -3.52
C ARG A 94 -21.28 8.09 -4.81
N TYR A 95 -20.06 8.18 -5.38
CA TYR A 95 -19.79 8.93 -6.61
C TYR A 95 -20.59 8.35 -7.79
N VAL A 96 -20.57 7.03 -7.95
CA VAL A 96 -21.31 6.32 -8.99
C VAL A 96 -22.81 6.53 -8.83
N ALA A 97 -23.35 6.38 -7.62
CA ALA A 97 -24.77 6.59 -7.35
C ALA A 97 -25.23 8.02 -7.71
N LYS A 98 -24.38 9.03 -7.48
CA LYS A 98 -24.68 10.43 -7.80
C LYS A 98 -24.65 10.70 -9.30
N ASN A 99 -23.74 10.07 -10.05
CA ASN A 99 -23.43 10.42 -11.45
C ASN A 99 -23.78 9.32 -12.45
N TYR A 100 -24.57 8.31 -12.05
CA TYR A 100 -24.75 7.07 -12.82
C TYR A 100 -25.29 7.25 -14.25
N LEU A 101 -26.04 8.28 -14.50
CA LEU A 101 -26.60 8.59 -15.85
C LEU A 101 -25.50 9.06 -16.82
N GLU A 102 -24.49 9.73 -16.33
CA GLU A 102 -23.43 10.35 -17.12
C GLU A 102 -22.22 9.45 -17.32
N LEU A 103 -22.07 8.41 -16.46
CA LEU A 103 -20.93 7.51 -16.50
C LEU A 103 -21.04 6.50 -17.65
N PRO A 104 -19.93 6.21 -18.37
CA PRO A 104 -19.88 5.12 -19.33
C PRO A 104 -20.11 3.77 -18.64
N LYS A 105 -20.65 2.80 -19.36
CA LYS A 105 -20.89 1.44 -18.85
C LYS A 105 -20.19 0.43 -19.74
N PRO A 106 -19.15 -0.27 -19.26
CA PRO A 106 -18.58 -0.19 -17.90
C PRO A 106 -17.77 1.08 -17.65
N PHE A 107 -17.80 1.56 -16.40
CA PHE A 107 -16.94 2.63 -15.92
C PHE A 107 -15.68 2.01 -15.30
N LYS A 108 -14.52 2.32 -15.89
CA LYS A 108 -13.20 1.87 -15.43
C LYS A 108 -12.51 3.03 -14.73
N ARG A 109 -12.29 2.93 -13.42
CA ARG A 109 -11.60 3.99 -12.67
C ARG A 109 -10.44 3.44 -11.85
N TYR A 110 -9.45 4.27 -11.57
CA TYR A 110 -8.47 4.02 -10.52
C TYR A 110 -8.31 5.25 -9.63
N GLN A 111 -7.85 5.01 -8.41
CA GLN A 111 -7.53 6.03 -7.42
C GLN A 111 -6.30 5.66 -6.63
N LEU A 112 -5.47 6.66 -6.34
CA LEU A 112 -4.47 6.65 -5.29
C LEU A 112 -4.94 7.58 -4.18
N GLY A 113 -5.00 7.12 -2.96
CA GLY A 113 -5.51 7.95 -1.87
C GLY A 113 -5.13 7.41 -0.50
N THR A 114 -4.89 8.34 0.42
CA THR A 114 -4.69 7.99 1.82
C THR A 114 -6.01 7.52 2.43
N VAL A 115 -5.95 6.45 3.21
CA VAL A 115 -7.07 5.90 3.98
C VAL A 115 -6.67 5.78 5.45
N TRP A 116 -7.67 5.80 6.33
CA TRP A 116 -7.45 5.81 7.77
C TRP A 116 -8.21 4.66 8.44
N ARG A 117 -7.48 3.84 9.22
CA ARG A 117 -8.05 2.70 9.93
C ARG A 117 -7.56 2.67 11.37
N ASN A 118 -8.49 2.66 12.31
CA ASN A 118 -8.15 2.56 13.74
C ASN A 118 -7.85 1.11 14.13
N GLU A 119 -6.92 0.47 13.42
CA GLU A 119 -6.52 -0.92 13.62
C GLU A 119 -5.28 -1.05 14.51
N LYS A 120 -5.02 -2.29 14.97
CA LYS A 120 -3.78 -2.61 15.70
C LYS A 120 -2.58 -2.54 14.74
N PRO A 121 -1.43 -2.01 15.23
CA PRO A 121 -0.23 -1.88 14.40
C PRO A 121 0.34 -3.22 13.96
N GLY A 122 1.08 -3.18 12.84
CA GLY A 122 1.85 -4.31 12.35
C GLY A 122 2.87 -3.85 11.30
N PRO A 123 3.80 -4.71 10.89
CA PRO A 123 4.77 -4.39 9.85
C PRO A 123 4.09 -3.95 8.55
N GLY A 124 4.41 -2.74 8.08
CA GLY A 124 3.75 -2.10 6.94
C GLY A 124 2.26 -1.81 7.15
N ARG A 125 1.76 -1.83 8.40
CA ARG A 125 0.37 -1.48 8.75
C ARG A 125 0.37 -0.29 9.68
N TYR A 126 -0.12 0.81 9.16
CA TYR A 126 -0.26 2.09 9.84
C TYR A 126 -1.74 2.46 9.94
N ARG A 127 -2.08 3.38 10.82
CA ARG A 127 -3.43 3.94 10.92
C ARG A 127 -3.75 4.91 9.79
N GLU A 128 -2.72 5.46 9.17
CA GLU A 128 -2.77 6.27 7.96
C GLU A 128 -1.84 5.65 6.93
N PHE A 129 -2.36 5.27 5.78
CA PHE A 129 -1.57 4.65 4.71
C PHE A 129 -2.12 4.96 3.32
N LEU A 130 -1.26 4.90 2.32
CA LEU A 130 -1.65 5.09 0.93
C LEU A 130 -2.17 3.79 0.34
N GLN A 131 -3.34 3.85 -0.27
CA GLN A 131 -3.99 2.74 -0.98
C GLN A 131 -4.14 3.09 -2.47
N PHE A 132 -3.98 2.10 -3.32
CA PHE A 132 -4.34 2.13 -4.73
C PHE A 132 -5.52 1.20 -4.93
N ASP A 133 -6.54 1.67 -5.67
CA ASP A 133 -7.69 0.87 -6.09
C ASP A 133 -7.92 1.03 -7.60
N ALA A 134 -8.31 -0.07 -8.23
CA ALA A 134 -8.78 -0.10 -9.61
C ALA A 134 -10.08 -0.88 -9.69
N ASP A 135 -11.12 -0.31 -10.30
CA ASP A 135 -12.46 -0.88 -10.33
C ASP A 135 -13.11 -0.80 -11.70
N TYR A 136 -13.90 -1.83 -11.99
CA TYR A 136 -14.92 -1.87 -13.03
C TYR A 136 -16.29 -1.75 -12.39
N VAL A 137 -17.11 -0.81 -12.86
CA VAL A 137 -18.48 -0.61 -12.39
C VAL A 137 -19.43 -0.68 -13.58
N GLY A 138 -20.53 -1.42 -13.43
CA GLY A 138 -21.54 -1.58 -14.47
C GLY A 138 -21.28 -2.75 -15.43
N THR A 139 -20.62 -3.82 -14.97
CA THR A 139 -20.42 -5.04 -15.76
C THR A 139 -20.49 -6.31 -14.93
N ASN A 140 -21.19 -7.32 -15.44
CA ASN A 140 -21.24 -8.69 -14.91
C ASN A 140 -20.20 -9.61 -15.58
N ASN A 141 -19.43 -9.10 -16.56
CA ASN A 141 -18.51 -9.93 -17.32
C ASN A 141 -17.29 -10.29 -16.46
N LEU A 142 -17.03 -11.59 -16.29
CA LEU A 142 -15.90 -12.13 -15.54
C LEU A 142 -14.54 -11.81 -16.18
N GLN A 143 -14.52 -11.30 -17.42
CA GLN A 143 -13.29 -10.76 -18.01
C GLN A 143 -12.76 -9.58 -17.18
N ALA A 144 -13.62 -8.75 -16.62
CA ALA A 144 -13.20 -7.65 -15.75
C ALA A 144 -12.46 -8.16 -14.51
N ASP A 145 -12.98 -9.24 -13.90
CA ASP A 145 -12.36 -9.89 -12.74
C ASP A 145 -10.98 -10.47 -13.10
N ALA A 146 -10.90 -11.15 -14.23
CA ALA A 146 -9.63 -11.72 -14.72
C ALA A 146 -8.63 -10.62 -15.09
N GLU A 147 -9.06 -9.56 -15.79
CA GLU A 147 -8.19 -8.45 -16.16
C GLU A 147 -7.59 -7.74 -14.95
N LEU A 148 -8.35 -7.57 -13.86
CA LEU A 148 -7.83 -7.00 -12.62
C LEU A 148 -6.71 -7.85 -11.99
N CYS A 149 -6.81 -9.18 -12.05
CA CYS A 149 -5.75 -10.07 -11.58
C CYS A 149 -4.48 -9.98 -12.44
N ILE A 150 -4.62 -9.83 -13.75
CA ILE A 150 -3.50 -9.65 -14.68
C ILE A 150 -2.87 -8.27 -14.49
N LEU A 151 -3.69 -7.24 -14.34
CA LEU A 151 -3.29 -5.86 -14.12
C LEU A 151 -2.48 -5.70 -12.83
N ILE A 152 -2.94 -6.27 -11.71
CA ILE A 152 -2.17 -6.20 -10.45
C ILE A 152 -0.83 -6.91 -10.59
N SER A 153 -0.78 -8.03 -11.30
CA SER A 153 0.44 -8.76 -11.58
C SER A 153 1.43 -7.91 -12.39
N GLU A 154 0.96 -7.24 -13.45
CA GLU A 154 1.81 -6.34 -14.25
C GLU A 154 2.32 -5.16 -13.41
N ILE A 155 1.48 -4.58 -12.54
CA ILE A 155 1.93 -3.52 -11.61
C ILE A 155 3.08 -4.02 -10.74
N LEU A 156 2.93 -5.19 -10.12
CA LEU A 156 3.94 -5.74 -9.21
C LEU A 156 5.26 -6.04 -9.94
N GLU A 157 5.20 -6.59 -11.14
CA GLU A 157 6.38 -6.85 -11.97
C GLU A 157 7.07 -5.54 -12.39
N LYS A 158 6.31 -4.49 -12.76
CA LYS A 158 6.86 -3.15 -13.04
C LYS A 158 7.45 -2.47 -11.81
N CYS A 159 6.99 -2.85 -10.61
CA CYS A 159 7.55 -2.38 -9.35
C CYS A 159 8.76 -3.19 -8.87
N GLY A 160 9.26 -4.15 -9.64
CA GLY A 160 10.49 -4.88 -9.34
C GLY A 160 10.30 -6.22 -8.64
N LEU A 161 9.07 -6.74 -8.53
CA LEU A 161 8.82 -8.11 -8.14
C LEU A 161 8.87 -9.03 -9.36
N THR A 162 9.36 -10.24 -9.15
CA THR A 162 9.32 -11.31 -10.17
C THR A 162 8.13 -12.23 -9.91
N LYS A 163 7.75 -13.04 -10.87
CA LYS A 163 6.66 -14.03 -10.73
C LYS A 163 6.88 -15.02 -9.58
N SER A 164 8.13 -15.25 -9.17
CA SER A 164 8.45 -16.07 -8.00
C SER A 164 8.24 -15.36 -6.65
N ASP A 165 8.10 -14.05 -6.64
CA ASP A 165 8.00 -13.25 -5.40
C ASP A 165 6.58 -13.13 -4.86
N TYR A 166 5.57 -13.51 -5.64
CA TYR A 166 4.16 -13.39 -5.24
C TYR A 166 3.28 -14.43 -5.92
N THR A 167 2.08 -14.61 -5.42
CA THR A 167 1.03 -15.45 -6.01
C THR A 167 -0.31 -14.72 -5.92
N VAL A 168 -1.08 -14.73 -7.03
CA VAL A 168 -2.48 -14.28 -7.03
C VAL A 168 -3.35 -15.47 -6.67
N LYS A 169 -3.93 -15.45 -5.48
CA LYS A 169 -4.92 -16.45 -5.04
C LYS A 169 -6.29 -16.03 -5.52
N ILE A 170 -7.07 -16.98 -6.03
CA ILE A 170 -8.44 -16.76 -6.48
C ILE A 170 -9.40 -17.71 -5.76
N SER A 171 -10.58 -17.21 -5.41
CA SER A 171 -11.69 -17.94 -4.84
C SER A 171 -13.02 -17.35 -5.30
N SER A 172 -14.13 -17.80 -4.76
CA SER A 172 -15.45 -17.21 -5.00
C SER A 172 -16.29 -17.24 -3.74
N ARG A 173 -17.06 -16.17 -3.49
CA ARG A 173 -18.04 -16.12 -2.43
C ARG A 173 -19.11 -17.20 -2.60
N LYS A 174 -19.51 -17.47 -3.84
CA LYS A 174 -20.49 -18.52 -4.16
C LYS A 174 -20.02 -19.90 -3.72
N PHE A 175 -18.71 -20.21 -3.81
CA PHE A 175 -18.16 -21.46 -3.27
C PHE A 175 -18.45 -21.59 -1.76
N THR A 176 -18.25 -20.49 -1.03
CA THR A 176 -18.47 -20.45 0.43
C THR A 176 -19.96 -20.56 0.77
N GLU A 177 -20.83 -19.96 -0.03
CA GLU A 177 -22.30 -20.04 0.13
C GLU A 177 -22.80 -21.47 -0.13
N GLU A 178 -22.37 -22.11 -1.23
CA GLU A 178 -22.67 -23.50 -1.54
C GLU A 178 -22.23 -24.45 -0.41
N LEU A 179 -21.08 -24.17 0.20
CA LEU A 179 -20.56 -24.93 1.34
C LEU A 179 -21.43 -24.74 2.58
N PHE A 180 -21.91 -23.53 2.86
CA PHE A 180 -22.83 -23.28 3.99
C PHE A 180 -24.18 -23.96 3.78
N ASP A 181 -24.69 -24.00 2.56
CA ASP A 181 -25.92 -24.75 2.23
C ASP A 181 -25.75 -26.26 2.47
N GLN A 182 -24.62 -26.84 2.05
CA GLN A 182 -24.28 -28.25 2.33
C GLN A 182 -24.20 -28.52 3.83
N LEU A 183 -23.65 -27.61 4.60
CA LEU A 183 -23.54 -27.68 6.06
C LEU A 183 -24.87 -27.34 6.78
N LYS A 184 -25.92 -26.95 6.04
CA LYS A 184 -27.23 -26.51 6.56
C LYS A 184 -27.13 -25.31 7.51
N ILE A 185 -26.18 -24.40 7.25
CA ILE A 185 -25.96 -23.19 8.05
C ILE A 185 -26.73 -22.05 7.39
N LYS A 186 -27.76 -21.53 8.06
CA LYS A 186 -28.63 -20.46 7.55
C LYS A 186 -28.55 -19.16 8.36
N SER A 187 -28.03 -19.22 9.57
CA SER A 187 -27.93 -18.05 10.45
C SER A 187 -26.85 -17.09 9.96
N THR A 188 -27.23 -15.87 9.64
CA THR A 188 -26.28 -14.81 9.21
C THR A 188 -25.22 -14.52 10.26
N ILE A 189 -25.58 -14.55 11.55
CA ILE A 189 -24.65 -14.36 12.67
C ILE A 189 -23.64 -15.51 12.71
N GLN A 190 -24.11 -16.76 12.52
CA GLN A 190 -23.23 -17.93 12.50
C GLN A 190 -22.29 -17.89 11.29
N ILE A 191 -22.81 -17.55 10.10
CA ILE A 191 -22.02 -17.38 8.87
C ILE A 191 -20.93 -16.32 9.08
N SER A 192 -21.27 -15.14 9.60
CA SER A 192 -20.29 -14.08 9.90
C SER A 192 -19.22 -14.56 10.89
N THR A 193 -19.61 -15.31 11.92
CA THR A 193 -18.65 -15.87 12.90
C THR A 193 -17.69 -16.87 12.25
N ILE A 194 -18.21 -17.75 11.37
CA ILE A 194 -17.38 -18.73 10.62
C ILE A 194 -16.40 -18.00 9.72
N LEU A 195 -16.88 -17.03 8.94
CA LEU A 195 -16.03 -16.26 8.04
C LEU A 195 -14.90 -15.52 8.77
N ARG A 196 -15.24 -14.89 9.92
CA ARG A 196 -14.24 -14.25 10.81
C ARG A 196 -13.23 -15.24 11.41
N ALA A 197 -13.64 -16.48 11.63
CA ALA A 197 -12.73 -17.52 12.10
C ALA A 197 -11.79 -17.99 10.98
N LEU A 198 -12.33 -18.22 9.78
CA LEU A 198 -11.58 -18.65 8.62
C LEU A 198 -10.57 -17.61 8.12
N ASP A 199 -10.91 -16.32 8.17
CA ASP A 199 -9.99 -15.20 7.86
C ASP A 199 -8.71 -15.22 8.72
N LYS A 200 -8.76 -15.90 9.86
CA LYS A 200 -7.61 -16.04 10.76
C LYS A 200 -6.74 -17.28 10.47
N ILE A 201 -7.08 -18.09 9.45
CA ILE A 201 -6.47 -19.40 9.22
C ILE A 201 -4.95 -19.29 8.95
N GLU A 202 -4.54 -18.32 8.14
CA GLU A 202 -3.12 -18.09 7.88
C GLU A 202 -2.34 -17.71 9.14
N ARG A 203 -2.96 -16.92 10.02
CA ARG A 203 -2.32 -16.42 11.26
C ARG A 203 -2.32 -17.40 12.41
N LEU A 204 -3.42 -18.12 12.62
CA LEU A 204 -3.61 -18.98 13.78
C LEU A 204 -3.34 -20.45 13.50
N GLY A 205 -3.39 -20.85 12.22
CA GLY A 205 -3.41 -22.25 11.82
C GLY A 205 -4.75 -22.93 12.05
N TRP A 206 -4.96 -24.05 11.35
CA TRP A 206 -6.26 -24.77 11.39
C TRP A 206 -6.68 -25.21 12.79
N LYS A 207 -5.75 -25.71 13.61
CA LYS A 207 -6.05 -26.18 14.98
C LYS A 207 -6.74 -25.14 15.84
N GLU A 208 -6.28 -23.89 15.77
CA GLU A 208 -6.85 -22.79 16.55
C GLU A 208 -8.14 -22.24 15.93
N VAL A 209 -8.21 -22.27 14.59
CA VAL A 209 -9.44 -21.89 13.86
C VAL A 209 -10.55 -22.90 14.12
N ALA A 210 -10.27 -24.21 14.16
CA ALA A 210 -11.25 -25.23 14.50
C ALA A 210 -11.92 -25.00 15.87
N LYS A 211 -11.18 -24.49 16.86
CA LYS A 211 -11.77 -24.08 18.17
C LYS A 211 -12.75 -22.93 18.00
N LEU A 212 -12.42 -21.92 17.18
CA LEU A 212 -13.32 -20.79 16.87
C LEU A 212 -14.55 -21.21 16.05
N LEU A 213 -14.42 -22.24 15.22
CA LEU A 213 -15.55 -22.84 14.50
C LEU A 213 -16.45 -23.64 15.45
N GLY A 214 -15.89 -24.26 16.47
CA GLY A 214 -16.61 -25.00 17.52
C GLY A 214 -17.13 -24.08 18.64
N LYS A 215 -16.79 -24.42 19.88
CA LYS A 215 -17.31 -23.73 21.09
C LYS A 215 -16.66 -22.37 21.34
N GLY A 216 -15.47 -22.14 20.84
CA GLY A 216 -14.69 -20.91 21.06
C GLY A 216 -13.26 -21.15 21.51
N ARG A 217 -12.53 -20.07 21.72
CA ARG A 217 -11.10 -20.09 22.00
C ARG A 217 -10.73 -19.07 23.08
N MET A 218 -9.90 -19.51 24.04
CA MET A 218 -9.18 -18.62 24.93
C MET A 218 -7.88 -18.17 24.24
N ASP A 219 -7.58 -16.88 24.24
CA ASP A 219 -6.31 -16.38 23.71
C ASP A 219 -5.21 -16.39 24.78
N LYS A 220 -4.00 -15.92 24.42
CA LYS A 220 -2.84 -15.88 25.33
C LYS A 220 -2.99 -14.83 26.44
N SER A 221 -3.88 -13.87 26.30
CA SER A 221 -4.21 -12.85 27.32
C SER A 221 -5.30 -13.30 28.30
N GLY A 222 -5.91 -14.47 28.05
CA GLY A 222 -7.00 -14.98 28.86
C GLY A 222 -8.40 -14.55 28.37
N ASP A 223 -8.50 -13.84 27.27
CA ASP A 223 -9.76 -13.41 26.69
C ASP A 223 -10.43 -14.57 25.92
N PHE A 224 -11.70 -14.83 26.24
CA PHE A 224 -12.48 -15.87 25.58
C PHE A 224 -13.26 -15.32 24.39
N THR A 225 -12.99 -15.86 23.20
CA THR A 225 -13.76 -15.60 21.98
C THR A 225 -14.77 -16.72 21.76
N LYS A 226 -16.06 -16.40 21.78
CA LYS A 226 -17.16 -17.34 21.49
C LYS A 226 -17.04 -17.88 20.07
N GLY A 227 -17.27 -19.17 19.88
CA GLY A 227 -17.18 -19.83 18.58
C GLY A 227 -18.51 -19.84 17.81
N ALA A 228 -18.47 -20.43 16.62
CA ALA A 228 -19.62 -20.55 15.72
C ALA A 228 -20.54 -21.74 16.05
N ASN A 229 -20.19 -22.55 17.05
CA ASN A 229 -20.95 -23.75 17.49
C ASN A 229 -21.19 -24.79 16.38
N LEU A 230 -20.25 -24.99 15.47
CA LEU A 230 -20.29 -26.08 14.52
C LEU A 230 -20.03 -27.44 15.22
N THR A 231 -20.63 -28.48 14.70
CA THR A 231 -20.34 -29.87 15.11
C THR A 231 -18.98 -30.30 14.55
N GLU A 232 -18.39 -31.34 15.13
CA GLU A 232 -17.11 -31.91 14.66
C GLU A 232 -17.17 -32.36 13.19
N ASN A 233 -18.30 -32.95 12.77
CA ASN A 233 -18.50 -33.37 11.39
C ASN A 233 -18.57 -32.19 10.43
N GLN A 234 -19.21 -31.09 10.83
CA GLN A 234 -19.24 -29.85 10.04
C GLN A 234 -17.84 -29.22 9.91
N ILE A 235 -17.07 -29.20 11.01
CA ILE A 235 -15.70 -28.68 11.02
C ILE A 235 -14.81 -29.52 10.11
N LYS A 236 -14.93 -30.85 10.15
CA LYS A 236 -14.15 -31.76 9.30
C LYS A 236 -14.49 -31.56 7.82
N LEU A 237 -15.76 -31.50 7.46
CA LEU A 237 -16.18 -31.24 6.07
C LEU A 237 -15.68 -29.86 5.58
N LEU A 238 -15.77 -28.85 6.44
CA LEU A 238 -15.24 -27.51 6.12
C LEU A 238 -13.72 -27.53 5.88
N GLU A 239 -12.97 -28.29 6.69
CA GLU A 239 -11.54 -28.47 6.52
C GLU A 239 -11.19 -29.13 5.17
N GLU A 240 -11.89 -30.21 4.84
CA GLU A 240 -11.72 -30.92 3.57
C GLU A 240 -11.94 -29.97 2.38
N LYS A 241 -13.06 -29.23 2.43
CA LYS A 241 -13.44 -28.31 1.36
C LYS A 241 -12.50 -27.11 1.19
N ILE A 242 -11.98 -26.56 2.28
CA ILE A 242 -11.01 -25.45 2.24
C ILE A 242 -9.63 -25.93 1.72
N LYS A 243 -9.32 -27.21 1.86
CA LYS A 243 -8.09 -27.79 1.34
C LYS A 243 -8.18 -28.26 -0.12
N GLU A 244 -9.36 -28.18 -0.73
CA GLU A 244 -9.50 -28.50 -2.16
C GLU A 244 -8.63 -27.58 -3.02
N THR A 245 -7.89 -28.17 -3.95
CA THR A 245 -7.02 -27.43 -4.88
C THR A 245 -7.58 -27.37 -6.30
N THR A 246 -8.63 -28.15 -6.57
CA THR A 246 -9.28 -28.20 -7.88
C THR A 246 -10.57 -27.36 -7.83
N PRO A 247 -10.66 -26.29 -8.62
CA PRO A 247 -11.87 -25.48 -8.64
C PRO A 247 -13.02 -26.24 -9.31
N ASN A 248 -14.21 -26.15 -8.71
CA ASN A 248 -15.47 -26.67 -9.25
C ASN A 248 -16.52 -25.55 -9.47
N ASN A 249 -16.25 -24.34 -9.00
CA ASN A 249 -17.13 -23.21 -9.15
C ASN A 249 -17.07 -22.60 -10.57
N LYS A 250 -18.22 -22.35 -11.19
CA LYS A 250 -18.33 -21.89 -12.59
C LYS A 250 -17.59 -20.57 -12.84
N ASP A 251 -17.69 -19.60 -11.90
CA ASP A 251 -17.06 -18.28 -12.06
C ASP A 251 -15.53 -18.43 -12.06
N VAL A 252 -14.98 -19.23 -11.16
CA VAL A 252 -13.53 -19.49 -11.08
C VAL A 252 -13.04 -20.23 -12.33
N LEU A 253 -13.78 -21.21 -12.82
CA LEU A 253 -13.43 -21.96 -14.04
C LEU A 253 -13.40 -21.04 -15.27
N GLU A 254 -14.37 -20.13 -15.39
CA GLU A 254 -14.38 -19.16 -16.50
C GLU A 254 -13.21 -18.17 -16.40
N ILE A 255 -12.88 -17.66 -15.21
CA ILE A 255 -11.70 -16.82 -14.99
C ILE A 255 -10.42 -17.55 -15.37
N ILE A 256 -10.28 -18.83 -15.00
CA ILE A 256 -9.10 -19.65 -15.37
C ILE A 256 -9.00 -19.82 -16.89
N LYS A 257 -10.13 -19.99 -17.57
CA LYS A 257 -10.16 -20.06 -19.05
C LYS A 257 -9.66 -18.76 -19.66
N ILE A 258 -10.07 -17.61 -19.11
CA ILE A 258 -9.61 -16.29 -19.56
C ILE A 258 -8.10 -16.13 -19.27
N PHE A 259 -7.61 -16.54 -18.08
CA PHE A 259 -6.18 -16.54 -17.75
C PHE A 259 -5.35 -17.33 -18.76
N LYS A 260 -5.84 -18.50 -19.19
CA LYS A 260 -5.19 -19.30 -20.23
C LYS A 260 -5.08 -18.55 -21.56
N ALA A 261 -6.13 -17.84 -21.97
CA ALA A 261 -6.12 -17.04 -23.19
C ALA A 261 -5.11 -15.88 -23.13
N TYR A 262 -4.87 -15.33 -21.94
CA TYR A 262 -3.83 -14.30 -21.69
C TYR A 262 -2.43 -14.88 -21.41
N ASN A 263 -2.26 -16.20 -21.38
CA ASN A 263 -1.04 -16.87 -20.90
C ASN A 263 -0.63 -16.44 -19.48
N PHE A 264 -1.62 -16.11 -18.65
CA PHE A 264 -1.39 -15.76 -17.25
C PHE A 264 -1.32 -17.03 -16.40
N THR A 265 -0.18 -17.26 -15.76
CA THR A 265 0.11 -18.51 -15.03
C THR A 265 0.38 -18.28 -13.54
N ASN A 266 0.58 -17.03 -13.11
CA ASN A 266 0.94 -16.71 -11.72
C ASN A 266 -0.29 -16.60 -10.81
N PHE A 267 -1.09 -17.66 -10.77
CA PHE A 267 -2.27 -17.74 -9.92
C PHE A 267 -2.40 -19.12 -9.26
N LYS A 268 -3.19 -19.15 -8.20
CA LYS A 268 -3.57 -20.40 -7.49
C LYS A 268 -5.03 -20.30 -7.06
N PHE A 269 -5.80 -21.36 -7.28
CA PHE A 269 -7.09 -21.52 -6.62
C PHE A 269 -6.86 -21.83 -5.13
N ASP A 270 -7.47 -21.05 -4.25
CA ASP A 270 -7.33 -21.20 -2.80
C ASP A 270 -8.67 -20.88 -2.12
N PRO A 271 -9.48 -21.89 -1.77
CA PRO A 271 -10.78 -21.70 -1.13
C PRO A 271 -10.71 -21.05 0.26
N SER A 272 -9.53 -20.99 0.88
CA SER A 272 -9.32 -20.34 2.17
C SER A 272 -9.30 -18.80 2.06
N VAL A 273 -9.25 -18.25 0.85
CA VAL A 273 -9.36 -16.82 0.61
C VAL A 273 -10.81 -16.37 0.87
N ILE A 274 -11.03 -15.80 2.04
CA ILE A 274 -12.31 -15.31 2.52
C ILE A 274 -12.12 -13.84 2.91
N ARG A 275 -12.15 -12.97 1.91
CA ARG A 275 -12.00 -11.52 2.11
C ARG A 275 -13.35 -10.81 2.13
N GLY A 276 -13.35 -9.60 2.73
CA GLY A 276 -14.46 -8.66 2.61
C GLY A 276 -15.77 -9.29 3.07
N LEU A 277 -15.84 -9.59 4.35
CA LEU A 277 -16.86 -10.44 4.98
C LEU A 277 -18.32 -10.17 4.58
N GLU A 278 -18.66 -8.96 4.15
CA GLU A 278 -20.06 -8.58 4.00
C GLU A 278 -20.43 -8.01 2.62
N TYR A 279 -19.53 -7.64 1.75
CA TYR A 279 -19.90 -7.01 0.48
C TYR A 279 -19.49 -7.74 -0.81
N TYR A 280 -18.58 -8.73 -0.76
CA TYR A 280 -18.28 -9.52 -1.94
C TYR A 280 -19.38 -10.52 -2.27
N THR A 281 -19.71 -10.61 -3.57
CA THR A 281 -20.83 -11.37 -4.12
C THR A 281 -20.43 -12.45 -5.11
N GLY A 282 -19.17 -12.49 -5.52
CA GLY A 282 -18.67 -13.38 -6.56
C GLY A 282 -17.19 -13.73 -6.38
N PRO A 283 -16.38 -13.65 -7.46
CA PRO A 283 -14.94 -13.88 -7.39
C PRO A 283 -14.24 -13.01 -6.35
N ILE A 284 -13.24 -13.58 -5.68
CA ILE A 284 -12.42 -12.93 -4.66
C ILE A 284 -10.96 -13.17 -5.00
N PHE A 285 -10.13 -12.15 -4.83
CA PHE A 285 -8.70 -12.17 -5.14
C PHE A 285 -7.85 -11.77 -3.95
N GLU A 286 -6.70 -12.43 -3.82
CA GLU A 286 -5.70 -12.05 -2.83
C GLU A 286 -4.30 -12.19 -3.41
N VAL A 287 -3.42 -11.24 -3.11
CA VAL A 287 -2.02 -11.28 -3.55
C VAL A 287 -1.13 -11.43 -2.33
N ASN A 288 -0.46 -12.55 -2.26
CA ASN A 288 0.45 -12.90 -1.17
C ASN A 288 1.89 -12.95 -1.67
N LEU A 289 2.81 -12.46 -0.83
CA LEU A 289 4.24 -12.64 -1.06
C LEU A 289 4.65 -14.09 -0.79
N THR A 290 5.67 -14.56 -1.52
CA THR A 290 6.24 -15.90 -1.38
C THR A 290 7.59 -15.91 -0.67
N PHE A 291 8.18 -14.74 -0.43
CA PHE A 291 9.43 -14.58 0.30
C PHE A 291 9.21 -14.11 1.73
N ASP A 292 10.19 -14.37 2.59
CA ASP A 292 10.15 -14.00 3.99
C ASP A 292 10.29 -12.50 4.19
N VAL A 293 9.36 -11.92 4.95
CA VAL A 293 9.41 -10.55 5.42
C VAL A 293 9.80 -10.52 6.89
N LYS A 294 10.74 -9.64 7.25
CA LYS A 294 11.25 -9.52 8.63
C LYS A 294 10.75 -8.26 9.31
N ASN A 295 10.53 -8.33 10.61
CA ASN A 295 10.26 -7.16 11.44
C ASN A 295 11.56 -6.40 11.76
N SER A 296 11.45 -5.28 12.48
CA SER A 296 12.59 -4.47 12.93
C SER A 296 13.60 -5.21 13.83
N LYS A 297 13.20 -6.37 14.39
CA LYS A 297 14.06 -7.24 15.19
C LYS A 297 14.73 -8.36 14.38
N GLY A 298 14.56 -8.37 13.04
CA GLY A 298 15.09 -9.39 12.15
C GLY A 298 14.33 -10.73 12.16
N GLN A 299 13.21 -10.84 12.86
CA GLN A 299 12.41 -12.05 12.94
C GLN A 299 11.50 -12.15 11.74
N VAL A 300 11.42 -13.33 11.11
CA VAL A 300 10.45 -13.61 10.04
C VAL A 300 9.04 -13.50 10.62
N ILE A 301 8.20 -12.77 9.91
CA ILE A 301 6.82 -12.54 10.29
C ILE A 301 5.87 -13.01 9.20
N GLN A 302 4.67 -13.40 9.60
CA GLN A 302 3.60 -13.61 8.65
C GLN A 302 3.09 -12.24 8.16
N PHE A 303 3.52 -11.87 6.95
CA PHE A 303 3.23 -10.55 6.42
C PHE A 303 1.77 -10.42 5.94
N GLY A 304 1.17 -11.50 5.42
CA GLY A 304 -0.16 -11.52 4.82
C GLY A 304 -0.19 -10.86 3.43
N SER A 305 -1.37 -10.56 2.94
CA SER A 305 -1.54 -10.03 1.59
C SER A 305 -1.05 -8.59 1.42
N ILE A 306 -0.49 -8.29 0.26
CA ILE A 306 -0.13 -6.92 -0.17
C ILE A 306 -1.24 -6.25 -0.96
N GLY A 307 -2.17 -7.02 -1.50
CA GLY A 307 -3.30 -6.54 -2.26
C GLY A 307 -4.42 -7.56 -2.31
N GLY A 308 -5.52 -7.18 -2.88
CA GLY A 308 -6.64 -8.06 -3.11
C GLY A 308 -7.93 -7.32 -3.41
N GLY A 309 -8.95 -8.05 -3.81
CA GLY A 309 -10.21 -7.49 -4.26
C GLY A 309 -11.26 -8.56 -4.50
N GLY A 310 -12.23 -8.23 -5.33
CA GLY A 310 -13.29 -9.13 -5.75
C GLY A 310 -14.52 -8.40 -6.27
N ARG A 311 -15.56 -9.16 -6.59
CA ARG A 311 -16.83 -8.67 -7.09
C ARG A 311 -17.76 -8.24 -5.96
N TYR A 312 -18.39 -7.06 -6.09
CA TYR A 312 -19.23 -6.44 -5.06
C TYR A 312 -20.48 -5.77 -5.67
N ASP A 313 -21.41 -6.56 -6.14
CA ASP A 313 -22.54 -6.10 -6.95
C ASP A 313 -23.55 -5.24 -6.18
N ASN A 314 -23.61 -5.35 -4.85
CA ASN A 314 -24.61 -4.66 -4.03
C ASN A 314 -24.15 -3.29 -3.48
N LEU A 315 -22.93 -2.87 -3.72
CA LEU A 315 -22.37 -1.70 -3.03
C LEU A 315 -23.06 -0.39 -3.43
N VAL A 316 -23.27 -0.18 -4.73
CA VAL A 316 -23.95 1.01 -5.24
C VAL A 316 -25.45 0.99 -4.88
N LYS A 317 -26.05 -0.19 -4.82
CA LYS A 317 -27.46 -0.39 -4.46
C LYS A 317 -27.81 0.18 -3.08
N ASN A 318 -26.86 0.24 -2.16
CA ASN A 318 -27.05 0.82 -0.84
C ASN A 318 -27.30 2.33 -0.86
N PHE A 319 -26.94 3.04 -1.94
CA PHE A 319 -27.18 4.49 -2.10
C PHE A 319 -28.48 4.84 -2.84
N GLY A 320 -29.16 3.85 -3.43
CA GLY A 320 -30.44 4.07 -4.13
C GLY A 320 -30.69 2.94 -5.12
N ASN A 321 -31.63 2.12 -4.99
CA ASN A 321 -32.09 0.97 -5.78
C ASN A 321 -31.49 0.76 -7.19
N LEU A 322 -30.21 1.14 -7.35
CA LEU A 322 -29.45 1.05 -8.60
C LEU A 322 -28.67 -0.26 -8.61
N ASP A 323 -28.90 -1.07 -9.61
CA ASP A 323 -28.18 -2.32 -9.83
C ASP A 323 -26.93 -2.05 -10.68
N PHE A 324 -25.79 -1.95 -10.03
CA PHE A 324 -24.49 -1.74 -10.66
C PHE A 324 -23.49 -2.79 -10.19
N PRO A 325 -23.41 -3.90 -10.94
CA PRO A 325 -22.40 -4.90 -10.64
C PRO A 325 -21.00 -4.29 -10.79
N ALA A 326 -20.16 -4.61 -9.83
CA ALA A 326 -18.82 -4.05 -9.79
C ALA A 326 -17.80 -5.09 -9.31
N THR A 327 -16.57 -4.92 -9.77
CA THR A 327 -15.42 -5.69 -9.31
C THR A 327 -14.21 -4.77 -9.21
N GLY A 328 -13.38 -4.97 -8.21
CA GLY A 328 -12.22 -4.11 -7.98
C GLY A 328 -11.08 -4.83 -7.30
N ILE A 329 -9.91 -4.21 -7.37
CA ILE A 329 -8.71 -4.70 -6.71
C ILE A 329 -7.94 -3.54 -6.08
N SER A 330 -7.31 -3.79 -4.93
CA SER A 330 -6.54 -2.78 -4.21
C SER A 330 -5.15 -3.27 -3.83
N ILE A 331 -4.21 -2.32 -3.73
CA ILE A 331 -2.84 -2.52 -3.20
C ILE A 331 -2.63 -1.56 -2.05
N GLY A 332 -2.17 -2.06 -0.91
CA GLY A 332 -1.62 -1.23 0.15
C GLY A 332 -0.21 -0.77 -0.23
N ILE A 333 -0.06 0.49 -0.64
CA ILE A 333 1.22 1.02 -1.15
C ILE A 333 2.30 0.95 -0.07
N ASP A 334 2.00 1.35 1.16
CA ASP A 334 2.98 1.29 2.26
C ASP A 334 3.41 -0.16 2.57
N ARG A 335 2.52 -1.15 2.37
CA ARG A 335 2.88 -2.57 2.48
C ARG A 335 3.82 -3.00 1.37
N LEU A 336 3.57 -2.56 0.13
CA LEU A 336 4.45 -2.86 -1.00
C LEU A 336 5.80 -2.18 -0.84
N VAL A 337 5.85 -0.91 -0.37
CA VAL A 337 7.09 -0.22 -0.01
C VAL A 337 7.87 -1.04 1.01
N PHE A 338 7.23 -1.44 2.12
CA PHE A 338 7.87 -2.23 3.17
C PHE A 338 8.42 -3.56 2.64
N ALA A 339 7.67 -4.25 1.76
CA ALA A 339 8.09 -5.50 1.14
C ALA A 339 9.30 -5.30 0.21
N LEU A 340 9.30 -4.26 -0.63
CA LEU A 340 10.40 -3.96 -1.54
C LEU A 340 11.69 -3.59 -0.79
N MET A 341 11.59 -2.89 0.33
CA MET A 341 12.73 -2.58 1.20
C MET A 341 13.40 -3.85 1.78
N GLN A 342 12.70 -4.99 1.85
CA GLN A 342 13.27 -6.26 2.29
C GLN A 342 14.08 -6.96 1.20
N LYS A 343 13.90 -6.61 -0.08
CA LYS A 343 14.63 -7.21 -1.20
C LYS A 343 15.99 -6.58 -1.35
N LYS A 344 17.05 -7.37 -1.18
CA LYS A 344 18.46 -6.92 -1.28
C LYS A 344 18.80 -6.32 -2.65
N GLU A 345 18.14 -6.79 -3.69
CA GLU A 345 18.37 -6.38 -5.08
C GLU A 345 17.61 -5.12 -5.45
N PHE A 346 16.67 -4.67 -4.59
CA PHE A 346 15.87 -3.49 -4.85
C PHE A 346 16.52 -2.27 -4.20
N ASN A 347 17.11 -1.42 -5.02
CA ASN A 347 17.75 -0.19 -4.57
C ASN A 347 17.39 0.97 -5.50
N ILE A 348 16.69 1.96 -4.97
CA ILE A 348 16.49 3.24 -5.64
C ILE A 348 17.55 4.19 -5.11
N LYS A 349 18.44 4.60 -5.98
CA LYS A 349 19.47 5.57 -5.61
C LYS A 349 18.82 6.91 -5.23
N SER A 350 19.17 7.40 -4.05
CA SER A 350 18.84 8.76 -3.64
C SER A 350 19.84 9.71 -4.32
N ASN A 351 19.32 10.72 -5.00
CA ASN A 351 20.15 11.76 -5.61
C ASN A 351 20.56 12.80 -4.56
N LYS A 352 21.44 12.41 -3.65
CA LYS A 352 21.99 13.33 -2.65
C LYS A 352 22.80 14.44 -3.33
N PRO A 353 22.69 15.70 -2.87
CA PRO A 353 23.41 16.80 -3.47
C PRO A 353 24.92 16.71 -3.19
N VAL A 354 25.70 17.16 -4.16
CA VAL A 354 27.11 17.50 -3.96
C VAL A 354 27.16 18.79 -3.12
N VAL A 355 28.05 18.87 -2.15
CA VAL A 355 28.18 20.05 -1.28
C VAL A 355 29.37 20.92 -1.70
N ILE A 356 29.12 22.19 -1.99
CA ILE A 356 30.14 23.20 -2.18
C ILE A 356 30.49 23.75 -0.80
N CYS A 357 31.77 23.60 -0.39
CA CYS A 357 32.27 24.19 0.84
C CYS A 357 32.51 25.67 0.69
N VAL A 358 32.15 26.46 1.71
CA VAL A 358 32.38 27.90 1.76
C VAL A 358 33.63 28.18 2.58
N PHE A 359 34.65 28.73 1.93
CA PHE A 359 35.89 29.17 2.56
C PHE A 359 35.85 30.67 2.90
N ASP A 360 35.31 31.47 1.98
CA ASP A 360 35.18 32.91 2.13
C ASP A 360 33.74 33.34 1.74
N LYS A 361 33.08 34.05 2.66
CA LYS A 361 31.72 34.58 2.42
C LYS A 361 31.69 35.66 1.34
N ASN A 362 32.82 36.34 1.07
CA ASN A 362 32.89 37.35 0.01
C ASN A 362 32.90 36.71 -1.39
N SER A 363 33.28 35.45 -1.52
CA SER A 363 33.29 34.70 -2.77
C SER A 363 31.95 34.06 -3.13
N ILE A 364 30.88 34.42 -2.47
CA ILE A 364 29.52 33.79 -2.66
C ILE A 364 29.09 33.83 -4.13
N ALA A 365 29.42 34.87 -4.89
CA ALA A 365 29.07 34.98 -6.29
C ALA A 365 29.66 33.87 -7.14
N GLU A 366 30.91 33.45 -6.86
CA GLU A 366 31.57 32.35 -7.55
C GLU A 366 30.98 31.02 -7.21
N TYR A 367 30.63 30.78 -5.93
CA TYR A 367 29.92 29.56 -5.52
C TYR A 367 28.55 29.45 -6.19
N VAL A 368 27.78 30.56 -6.31
CA VAL A 368 26.49 30.59 -6.99
C VAL A 368 26.63 30.31 -8.49
N LYS A 369 27.65 30.85 -9.15
CA LYS A 369 27.93 30.55 -10.57
C LYS A 369 28.18 29.06 -10.77
N LEU A 370 29.03 28.45 -9.93
CA LEU A 370 29.34 27.03 -9.97
C LEU A 370 28.12 26.19 -9.70
N GLN A 371 27.29 26.53 -8.68
CA GLN A 371 26.04 25.87 -8.36
C GLN A 371 25.09 25.91 -9.56
N ASN A 372 24.90 27.06 -10.20
CA ASN A 372 24.00 27.19 -11.34
C ASN A 372 24.52 26.39 -12.56
N GLN A 373 25.82 26.35 -12.81
CA GLN A 373 26.42 25.52 -13.84
C GLN A 373 26.07 24.02 -13.62
N LEU A 374 26.26 23.52 -12.41
CA LEU A 374 25.94 22.11 -12.07
C LEU A 374 24.45 21.82 -12.14
N ARG A 375 23.60 22.72 -11.64
CA ARG A 375 22.12 22.56 -11.71
C ARG A 375 21.59 22.59 -13.15
N SER A 376 22.20 23.39 -14.04
CA SER A 376 21.77 23.45 -15.45
C SER A 376 21.94 22.10 -16.17
N VAL A 377 22.85 21.26 -15.71
CA VAL A 377 23.07 19.89 -16.21
C VAL A 377 22.45 18.81 -15.31
N ARG A 378 21.50 19.21 -14.45
CA ARG A 378 20.72 18.35 -13.54
C ARG A 378 21.55 17.59 -12.48
N ILE A 379 22.68 18.14 -12.07
CA ILE A 379 23.44 17.64 -10.92
C ILE A 379 22.86 18.29 -9.65
N PRO A 380 22.35 17.51 -8.69
CA PRO A 380 21.95 18.05 -7.40
C PRO A 380 23.16 18.62 -6.67
N VAL A 381 23.09 19.89 -6.30
CA VAL A 381 24.19 20.59 -5.63
C VAL A 381 23.67 21.66 -4.69
N GLU A 382 24.33 21.82 -3.57
CA GLU A 382 24.06 22.89 -2.61
C GLU A 382 25.35 23.57 -2.14
N ILE A 383 25.24 24.85 -1.80
CA ILE A 383 26.29 25.59 -1.11
C ILE A 383 26.00 25.42 0.39
N TYR A 384 27.03 25.09 1.17
CA TYR A 384 26.89 25.03 2.60
C TYR A 384 26.41 26.36 3.17
N SER A 385 25.24 26.37 3.80
CA SER A 385 24.57 27.59 4.28
C SER A 385 24.70 27.83 5.78
N GLY A 386 25.37 26.90 6.51
CA GLY A 386 25.54 27.01 7.97
C GLY A 386 26.76 27.84 8.35
N ASP A 387 26.86 28.13 9.65
CA ASP A 387 28.04 28.75 10.25
C ASP A 387 28.99 27.66 10.75
N GLY A 388 30.16 27.54 10.15
CA GLY A 388 31.14 26.55 10.57
C GLY A 388 32.37 26.48 9.72
N ASN A 389 33.48 26.03 10.34
CA ASN A 389 34.71 25.77 9.66
C ASN A 389 34.62 24.54 8.72
N LEU A 390 35.63 24.30 7.93
CA LEU A 390 35.68 23.20 6.94
C LEU A 390 35.35 21.83 7.59
N LYS A 391 35.83 21.58 8.81
CA LYS A 391 35.54 20.33 9.50
C LYS A 391 34.05 20.15 9.78
N THR A 392 33.33 21.23 10.12
CA THR A 392 31.88 21.23 10.34
C THR A 392 31.13 21.01 9.02
N GLN A 393 31.58 21.62 7.95
CA GLN A 393 31.00 21.46 6.60
C GLN A 393 31.16 20.04 6.08
N MET A 394 32.32 19.42 6.31
CA MET A 394 32.59 18.01 5.97
C MET A 394 31.66 17.06 6.76
N LYS A 395 31.50 17.29 8.06
CA LYS A 395 30.53 16.50 8.87
C LYS A 395 29.10 16.66 8.40
N TYR A 396 28.74 17.84 7.94
CA TYR A 396 27.43 18.09 7.35
C TYR A 396 27.23 17.27 6.08
N ALA A 397 28.19 17.34 5.14
CA ALA A 397 28.13 16.60 3.88
C ALA A 397 28.06 15.08 4.11
N ASP A 398 28.84 14.57 5.06
CA ASP A 398 28.82 13.17 5.45
C ASP A 398 27.45 12.76 6.05
N LYS A 399 26.92 13.55 7.00
CA LYS A 399 25.60 13.32 7.59
C LYS A 399 24.45 13.41 6.57
N LEU A 400 24.58 14.27 5.56
CA LEU A 400 23.64 14.40 4.45
C LEU A 400 23.69 13.16 3.52
N GLY A 401 24.78 12.41 3.56
CA GLY A 401 25.06 11.32 2.62
C GLY A 401 25.46 11.83 1.24
N SER A 402 26.08 13.02 1.18
CA SER A 402 26.59 13.60 -0.08
C SER A 402 27.57 12.66 -0.77
N PRO A 403 27.50 12.47 -2.10
CA PRO A 403 28.45 11.64 -2.83
C PRO A 403 29.84 12.29 -2.92
N ALA A 404 29.88 13.62 -2.95
CA ALA A 404 31.13 14.38 -3.10
C ALA A 404 31.02 15.78 -2.49
N VAL A 405 32.18 16.35 -2.18
CA VAL A 405 32.34 17.72 -1.73
C VAL A 405 33.24 18.46 -2.70
N ILE A 406 32.89 19.70 -2.98
CA ILE A 406 33.67 20.62 -3.82
C ILE A 406 34.35 21.66 -2.92
N PHE A 407 35.65 21.75 -3.03
CA PHE A 407 36.46 22.84 -2.48
C PHE A 407 36.78 23.84 -3.59
N TYR A 408 36.35 25.09 -3.40
CA TYR A 408 36.51 26.15 -4.39
C TYR A 408 36.85 27.43 -3.66
N GLY A 409 38.06 27.47 -3.11
CA GLY A 409 38.61 28.62 -2.40
C GLY A 409 39.28 29.64 -3.30
N GLU A 410 39.92 30.66 -2.72
CA GLU A 410 40.56 31.76 -3.45
C GLU A 410 41.64 31.28 -4.43
N ASN A 411 42.43 30.28 -4.04
CA ASN A 411 43.50 29.70 -4.87
C ASN A 411 42.90 28.96 -6.08
N GLU A 412 41.85 28.17 -5.86
CA GLU A 412 41.15 27.46 -6.92
C GLU A 412 40.51 28.46 -7.90
N ILE A 413 39.85 29.50 -7.40
CA ILE A 413 39.23 30.56 -8.23
C ILE A 413 40.30 31.23 -9.11
N LYS A 414 41.44 31.59 -8.54
CA LYS A 414 42.53 32.25 -9.29
C LYS A 414 43.19 31.35 -10.35
N SER A 415 43.24 30.04 -10.08
CA SER A 415 43.88 29.07 -10.98
C SER A 415 42.92 28.46 -12.01
N GLY A 416 41.62 28.75 -11.94
CA GLY A 416 40.60 28.13 -12.80
C GLY A 416 40.34 26.64 -12.48
N LYS A 417 40.85 26.17 -11.35
CA LYS A 417 40.70 24.78 -10.90
C LYS A 417 39.66 24.63 -9.80
N VAL A 418 39.32 23.39 -9.53
CA VAL A 418 38.45 23.04 -8.43
C VAL A 418 38.91 21.72 -7.83
N THR A 419 38.85 21.61 -6.52
CA THR A 419 39.18 20.36 -5.83
C THR A 419 37.90 19.60 -5.52
N LEU A 420 37.77 18.38 -6.06
CA LEU A 420 36.65 17.48 -5.88
C LEU A 420 37.06 16.30 -4.99
N LYS A 421 36.30 16.08 -3.91
CA LYS A 421 36.51 14.96 -2.98
C LYS A 421 35.33 13.99 -3.06
N ASN A 422 35.65 12.76 -3.48
CA ASN A 422 34.70 11.64 -3.42
C ASN A 422 34.61 11.14 -1.97
N LEU A 423 33.44 11.29 -1.34
CA LEU A 423 33.27 10.93 0.07
C LEU A 423 33.22 9.41 0.30
N LYS A 424 32.78 8.65 -0.68
CA LYS A 424 32.73 7.18 -0.59
C LYS A 424 34.11 6.52 -0.67
N LEU A 425 34.97 7.04 -1.54
CA LEU A 425 36.34 6.50 -1.76
C LEU A 425 37.38 7.22 -0.92
N GLY A 426 37.06 8.40 -0.35
CA GLY A 426 38.03 9.25 0.34
C GLY A 426 39.05 9.93 -0.58
N GLN A 427 38.90 9.79 -1.88
CA GLN A 427 39.83 10.33 -2.88
C GLN A 427 39.55 11.82 -3.17
N GLU A 428 40.64 12.57 -3.34
CA GLU A 428 40.61 14.00 -3.63
C GLU A 428 41.40 14.28 -4.89
N ILE A 429 40.82 15.02 -5.83
CA ILE A 429 41.45 15.36 -7.10
C ILE A 429 41.28 16.85 -7.37
N SER A 430 42.36 17.49 -7.88
CA SER A 430 42.30 18.86 -8.39
C SER A 430 42.17 18.83 -9.91
N ILE A 431 41.13 19.46 -10.44
CA ILE A 431 40.76 19.39 -11.85
C ILE A 431 40.42 20.79 -12.40
N GLU A 432 40.50 20.95 -13.70
CA GLU A 432 39.99 22.14 -14.38
C GLU A 432 38.46 22.21 -14.22
N ILE A 433 37.91 23.40 -14.04
CA ILE A 433 36.50 23.62 -13.76
C ILE A 433 35.58 23.08 -14.88
N GLU A 434 36.05 23.09 -16.13
CA GLU A 434 35.37 22.56 -17.30
C GLU A 434 35.16 21.03 -17.20
N SER A 435 36.04 20.33 -16.50
CA SER A 435 36.01 18.88 -16.33
C SER A 435 35.12 18.44 -15.17
N LEU A 436 34.71 19.36 -14.30
CA LEU A 436 34.00 19.07 -13.06
C LEU A 436 32.69 18.28 -13.27
N VAL A 437 31.90 18.68 -14.26
CA VAL A 437 30.63 18.00 -14.59
C VAL A 437 30.83 16.51 -14.90
N ASN A 438 31.89 16.22 -15.70
CA ASN A 438 32.18 14.84 -16.11
C ASN A 438 32.67 13.99 -14.91
N GLU A 439 33.50 14.57 -14.05
CA GLU A 439 34.02 13.86 -12.88
C GLU A 439 32.93 13.61 -11.84
N ILE A 440 32.04 14.59 -11.59
CA ILE A 440 30.88 14.37 -10.70
C ILE A 440 29.98 13.25 -11.25
N LYS A 441 29.67 13.22 -12.54
CA LYS A 441 28.85 12.18 -13.17
C LYS A 441 29.41 10.76 -13.03
N LYS A 442 30.70 10.60 -12.78
CA LYS A 442 31.34 9.31 -12.49
C LYS A 442 31.08 8.85 -11.04
N ILE A 443 30.77 9.80 -10.15
CA ILE A 443 30.63 9.56 -8.71
C ILE A 443 29.16 9.28 -8.32
N ILE A 444 28.20 9.96 -8.99
CA ILE A 444 26.74 9.92 -8.65
C ILE A 444 25.95 8.76 -9.35
#